data_d3c6fdff70c27f8d38a53b750235bb29
#
_entry.id   d3c6fdff70c27f8d38a53b750235bb29
#
_cell.length_a   1.000
_cell.length_b   1.000
_cell.length_c   1.000
_cell.angle_alpha   90.00
_cell.angle_beta   90.00
_cell.angle_gamma   90.00
#
_symmetry.space_group_name_H-M   'P 1'
#
loop_
_entity.id
_entity.type
_entity.pdbx_description
1 polymer ?
#
loop_
_entity_poly.entity_id
_entity_poly.type
_entity_poly.pdbx_seq_one_letter_code
_entity_poly.pdbx_strand_id
1 'polypeptide(L)'
;LGLHAAKWSAFLPKIRRQISKSGTAIVAISQLREKINTGGFGHGDSTSTSGGRAWKFYPDIRLKLARVKQESSKKYNAMTHKMEDQKSSGVVRAKIEKSKISDAQGKEQDFYIRYGFGIDDVRSLIDLAARHGIVKKSGAWYIWETPDGDEVRGQGIEKFRFKLEDSGNFEALKD
;
A
#
# COMPACT_ATOMS: atom_id res chain seq x y z
N LEU A 1 -17.52 25.81 9.62
CA LEU A 1 -16.90 24.70 8.82
C LEU A 1 -15.44 24.95 8.40
N GLY A 2 -14.84 26.15 8.60
CA GLY A 2 -13.46 26.46 8.17
C GLY A 2 -12.39 26.46 9.26
N LEU A 3 -12.76 26.33 10.54
CA LEU A 3 -11.85 26.54 11.67
C LEU A 3 -10.65 25.56 11.67
N HIS A 4 -10.89 24.28 11.38
CA HIS A 4 -9.82 23.29 11.26
C HIS A 4 -8.84 23.62 10.12
N ALA A 5 -9.35 24.02 8.97
CA ALA A 5 -8.52 24.38 7.82
C ALA A 5 -7.65 25.61 8.11
N ALA A 6 -8.23 26.63 8.80
CA ALA A 6 -7.49 27.83 9.21
C ALA A 6 -6.38 27.49 10.22
N LYS A 7 -6.67 26.66 11.23
CA LYS A 7 -5.66 26.21 12.20
C LYS A 7 -4.49 25.47 11.53
N TRP A 8 -4.76 24.55 10.61
CA TRP A 8 -3.70 23.85 9.87
C TRP A 8 -2.90 24.80 8.99
N SER A 9 -3.55 25.74 8.31
CA SER A 9 -2.86 26.72 7.48
C SER A 9 -1.93 27.64 8.29
N ALA A 10 -2.29 27.94 9.55
CA ALA A 10 -1.44 28.72 10.44
C ALA A 10 -0.34 27.89 11.12
N PHE A 11 -0.58 26.61 11.39
CA PHE A 11 0.35 25.72 12.09
C PHE A 11 1.46 25.18 11.21
N LEU A 12 1.13 24.68 10.02
CA LEU A 12 2.09 24.01 9.14
C LEU A 12 3.32 24.85 8.75
N PRO A 13 3.18 26.16 8.44
CA PRO A 13 4.35 27.01 8.19
C PRO A 13 5.29 27.14 9.39
N LYS A 14 4.74 27.20 10.60
CA LYS A 14 5.54 27.35 11.83
C LYS A 14 6.36 26.11 12.12
N ILE A 15 5.74 24.93 12.01
CA ILE A 15 6.41 23.66 12.30
C ILE A 15 7.44 23.29 11.23
N ARG A 16 7.24 23.69 9.97
CA ARG A 16 8.15 23.36 8.86
C ARG A 16 9.59 23.82 9.13
N ARG A 17 9.75 25.03 9.66
CA ARG A 17 11.10 25.57 9.99
C ARG A 17 11.78 24.73 11.08
N GLN A 18 11.02 24.27 12.08
CA GLN A 18 11.55 23.47 13.18
C GLN A 18 11.92 22.07 12.70
N ILE A 19 11.06 21.43 11.91
CA ILE A 19 11.26 20.12 11.29
C ILE A 19 12.56 20.13 10.46
N SER A 20 12.72 21.13 9.60
CA SER A 20 13.89 21.26 8.74
C SER A 20 15.19 21.40 9.55
N LYS A 21 15.14 22.14 10.67
CA LYS A 21 16.33 22.33 11.54
C LYS A 21 16.68 21.08 12.35
N SER A 22 15.70 20.30 12.76
CA SER A 22 15.90 19.13 13.62
C SER A 22 16.13 17.83 12.85
N GLY A 23 16.03 17.85 11.51
CA GLY A 23 16.09 16.61 10.70
C GLY A 23 14.94 15.63 10.97
N THR A 24 13.83 16.10 11.53
CA THR A 24 12.68 15.26 11.90
C THR A 24 11.79 15.02 10.69
N ALA A 25 11.33 13.79 10.50
CA ALA A 25 10.26 13.46 9.56
C ALA A 25 8.90 13.44 10.28
N ILE A 26 7.88 14.01 9.65
CA ILE A 26 6.50 13.95 10.15
C ILE A 26 5.63 13.18 9.15
N VAL A 27 4.96 12.15 9.65
CA VAL A 27 3.94 11.40 8.92
C VAL A 27 2.57 11.80 9.45
N ALA A 28 1.73 12.36 8.59
CA ALA A 28 0.37 12.74 8.94
C ALA A 28 -0.64 11.84 8.22
N ILE A 29 -1.56 11.26 8.97
CA ILE A 29 -2.63 10.40 8.44
C ILE A 29 -3.92 11.22 8.38
N SER A 30 -4.57 11.22 7.21
CA SER A 30 -5.85 11.89 7.01
C SER A 30 -6.82 11.00 6.26
N GLN A 31 -8.02 10.87 6.80
CA GLN A 31 -9.08 10.11 6.15
C GLN A 31 -9.64 10.88 4.95
N LEU A 32 -9.80 10.20 3.82
CA LEU A 32 -10.50 10.73 2.66
C LEU A 32 -12.01 10.66 2.90
N ARG A 33 -12.70 11.71 2.51
CA ARG A 33 -14.16 11.80 2.51
C ARG A 33 -14.63 12.01 1.09
N GLU A 34 -15.67 11.33 0.68
CA GLU A 34 -16.34 11.61 -0.58
C GLU A 34 -17.00 12.99 -0.53
N LYS A 35 -16.85 13.75 -1.60
CA LYS A 35 -17.61 14.96 -1.81
C LYS A 35 -18.97 14.56 -2.37
N ILE A 36 -20.04 14.94 -1.71
CA ILE A 36 -21.37 14.83 -2.29
C ILE A 36 -21.42 15.83 -3.45
N ASN A 37 -21.44 15.33 -4.69
CA ASN A 37 -21.62 16.16 -5.87
C ASN A 37 -23.05 16.68 -5.88
N THR A 38 -23.26 17.89 -5.40
CA THR A 38 -24.49 18.66 -5.60
C THR A 38 -24.46 19.29 -7.01
N GLY A 39 -24.70 18.49 -8.04
CA GLY A 39 -25.04 18.93 -9.41
C GLY A 39 -23.94 19.75 -10.11
N GLY A 40 -23.15 19.10 -10.93
CA GLY A 40 -22.24 19.75 -11.89
C GLY A 40 -21.41 18.73 -12.67
N PHE A 41 -21.39 18.85 -14.00
CA PHE A 41 -20.54 18.04 -14.89
C PHE A 41 -19.06 18.42 -14.73
N GLY A 42 -18.45 18.14 -13.60
CA GLY A 42 -17.04 18.41 -13.36
C GLY A 42 -16.28 17.12 -13.06
N HIS A 43 -15.32 16.75 -13.90
CA HIS A 43 -14.31 15.71 -13.67
C HIS A 43 -13.30 16.16 -12.61
N GLY A 44 -13.76 16.59 -11.43
CA GLY A 44 -12.89 16.94 -10.29
C GLY A 44 -12.78 15.77 -9.32
N ASP A 45 -11.66 15.70 -8.60
CA ASP A 45 -11.44 14.74 -7.50
C ASP A 45 -12.69 14.65 -6.61
N SER A 46 -13.35 13.49 -6.64
CA SER A 46 -14.56 13.20 -5.83
C SER A 46 -14.25 13.10 -4.33
N THR A 47 -12.97 13.18 -3.94
CA THR A 47 -12.54 13.03 -2.55
C THR A 47 -11.94 14.32 -2.00
N SER A 48 -12.15 14.55 -0.71
CA SER A 48 -11.53 15.66 0.03
C SER A 48 -10.90 15.16 1.33
N THR A 49 -9.80 15.82 1.72
CA THR A 49 -9.17 15.60 3.03
C THR A 49 -9.74 16.57 4.05
N SER A 50 -9.95 16.11 5.28
CA SER A 50 -10.25 17.03 6.40
C SER A 50 -9.02 17.92 6.63
N GLY A 51 -9.24 19.26 6.74
CA GLY A 51 -8.15 20.21 6.99
C GLY A 51 -7.80 21.14 5.83
N GLY A 52 -8.57 21.06 4.74
CA GLY A 52 -8.55 22.06 3.66
C GLY A 52 -7.34 21.97 2.73
N ARG A 53 -7.07 23.11 2.03
CA ARG A 53 -6.03 23.18 0.99
C ARG A 53 -4.60 23.06 1.52
N ALA A 54 -4.35 23.33 2.81
CA ALA A 54 -3.02 23.30 3.40
C ALA A 54 -2.34 21.94 3.20
N TRP A 55 -3.08 20.83 3.38
CA TRP A 55 -2.59 19.47 3.13
C TRP A 55 -2.24 19.15 1.67
N LYS A 56 -2.68 19.98 0.73
CA LYS A 56 -2.26 19.84 -0.68
C LYS A 56 -0.90 20.50 -0.95
N PHE A 57 -0.57 21.55 -0.23
CA PHE A 57 0.61 22.38 -0.52
C PHE A 57 1.83 22.07 0.35
N TYR A 58 1.63 21.92 1.67
CA TYR A 58 2.74 21.80 2.62
C TYR A 58 3.51 20.48 2.55
N PRO A 59 2.90 19.28 2.46
CA PRO A 59 3.64 18.03 2.42
C PRO A 59 4.60 17.96 1.23
N ASP A 60 5.75 17.33 1.44
CA ASP A 60 6.72 17.06 0.39
C ASP A 60 6.35 15.81 -0.38
N ILE A 61 5.76 14.81 0.30
CA ILE A 61 5.18 13.62 -0.32
C ILE A 61 3.72 13.50 0.12
N ARG A 62 2.83 13.13 -0.80
CA ARG A 62 1.45 12.73 -0.51
C ARG A 62 1.19 11.37 -1.13
N LEU A 63 0.80 10.44 -0.28
CA LEU A 63 0.36 9.11 -0.69
C LEU A 63 -1.16 9.00 -0.53
N LYS A 64 -1.83 8.51 -1.56
CA LYS A 64 -3.21 8.07 -1.47
C LYS A 64 -3.22 6.56 -1.35
N LEU A 65 -3.86 6.06 -0.31
CA LEU A 65 -4.06 4.63 -0.10
C LEU A 65 -5.51 4.27 -0.39
N ALA A 66 -5.72 3.29 -1.23
CA ALA A 66 -7.05 2.78 -1.57
C ALA A 66 -7.07 1.26 -1.49
N ARG A 67 -8.10 0.69 -0.85
CA ARG A 67 -8.31 -0.75 -0.88
C ARG A 67 -8.80 -1.16 -2.27
N VAL A 68 -8.04 -2.05 -2.92
CA VAL A 68 -8.36 -2.56 -4.26
C VAL A 68 -9.15 -3.86 -4.16
N LYS A 69 -8.73 -4.75 -3.26
CA LYS A 69 -9.33 -6.07 -3.09
C LYS A 69 -9.30 -6.49 -1.63
N GLN A 70 -10.28 -7.27 -1.23
CA GLN A 70 -10.31 -7.94 0.05
C GLN A 70 -10.41 -9.44 -0.19
N GLU A 71 -9.61 -10.21 0.53
CA GLU A 71 -9.60 -11.66 0.46
C GLU A 71 -10.09 -12.23 1.79
N SER A 72 -10.83 -13.33 1.70
CA SER A 72 -11.33 -14.06 2.86
C SER A 72 -10.81 -15.48 2.82
N SER A 73 -10.58 -16.06 3.98
CA SER A 73 -10.27 -17.47 4.17
C SER A 73 -11.35 -18.11 5.06
N LYS A 74 -11.61 -19.38 4.84
CA LYS A 74 -12.50 -20.13 5.72
C LYS A 74 -11.80 -20.42 7.03
N LYS A 75 -12.43 -20.06 8.13
CA LYS A 75 -11.95 -20.35 9.48
C LYS A 75 -13.06 -21.03 10.27
N TYR A 76 -12.69 -22.03 11.07
CA TYR A 76 -13.64 -22.68 11.96
C TYR A 76 -14.03 -21.73 13.10
N ASN A 77 -15.34 -21.50 13.24
CA ASN A 77 -15.89 -20.73 14.35
C ASN A 77 -16.36 -21.70 15.43
N ALA A 78 -15.67 -21.68 16.57
CA ALA A 78 -15.95 -22.58 17.69
C ALA A 78 -17.33 -22.32 18.36
N MET A 79 -17.89 -21.12 18.20
CA MET A 79 -19.20 -20.78 18.78
C MET A 79 -20.35 -21.30 17.91
N THR A 80 -20.21 -21.23 16.58
CA THR A 80 -21.23 -21.66 15.63
C THR A 80 -21.02 -23.09 15.12
N HIS A 81 -19.86 -23.70 15.44
CA HIS A 81 -19.42 -25.02 14.95
C HIS A 81 -19.41 -25.13 13.42
N LYS A 82 -19.18 -24.02 12.70
CA LYS A 82 -19.19 -23.94 11.23
C LYS A 82 -17.90 -23.32 10.69
N MET A 83 -17.61 -23.66 9.43
CA MET A 83 -16.59 -22.95 8.66
C MET A 83 -17.19 -21.64 8.15
N GLU A 84 -16.68 -20.53 8.60
CA GLU A 84 -17.14 -19.19 8.23
C GLU A 84 -16.05 -18.45 7.44
N ASP A 85 -16.49 -17.59 6.52
CA ASP A 85 -15.57 -16.73 5.78
C ASP A 85 -15.09 -15.60 6.69
N GLN A 86 -13.79 -15.59 6.99
CA GLN A 86 -13.15 -14.53 7.74
C GLN A 86 -12.23 -13.74 6.81
N LYS A 87 -12.33 -12.42 6.87
CA LYS A 87 -11.41 -11.53 6.17
C LYS A 87 -9.99 -11.80 6.63
N SER A 88 -9.11 -12.20 5.72
CA SER A 88 -7.73 -12.61 6.04
C SER A 88 -6.69 -11.63 5.53
N SER A 89 -6.91 -11.04 4.38
CA SER A 89 -5.97 -10.10 3.76
C SER A 89 -6.66 -9.05 2.89
N GLY A 90 -5.91 -8.05 2.51
CA GLY A 90 -6.35 -7.02 1.58
C GLY A 90 -5.22 -6.56 0.68
N VAL A 91 -5.56 -6.20 -0.55
CA VAL A 91 -4.67 -5.50 -1.47
C VAL A 91 -4.94 -4.01 -1.36
N VAL A 92 -3.90 -3.25 -1.10
CA VAL A 92 -3.96 -1.80 -0.99
C VAL A 92 -3.09 -1.19 -2.08
N ARG A 93 -3.65 -0.27 -2.82
CA ARG A 93 -2.93 0.55 -3.79
C ARG A 93 -2.43 1.81 -3.13
N ALA A 94 -1.13 2.04 -3.19
CA ALA A 94 -0.49 3.31 -2.87
C ALA A 94 -0.24 4.08 -4.16
N LYS A 95 -0.74 5.31 -4.24
CA LYS A 95 -0.49 6.24 -5.35
C LYS A 95 0.21 7.48 -4.83
N ILE A 96 1.31 7.86 -5.46
CA ILE A 96 2.01 9.10 -5.15
C ILE A 96 1.27 10.25 -5.83
N GLU A 97 0.39 10.93 -5.07
CA GLU A 97 -0.35 12.09 -5.60
C GLU A 97 0.53 13.34 -5.73
N LYS A 98 1.60 13.41 -4.93
CA LYS A 98 2.55 14.51 -4.96
C LYS A 98 3.92 14.04 -4.48
N SER A 99 4.95 14.47 -5.18
CA SER A 99 6.35 14.39 -4.74
C SER A 99 7.05 15.69 -5.07
N LYS A 100 7.84 16.23 -4.12
CA LYS A 100 8.76 17.35 -4.32
C LYS A 100 10.22 16.91 -4.35
N ILE A 101 10.46 15.63 -4.02
CA ILE A 101 11.80 15.08 -3.82
C ILE A 101 12.21 14.11 -4.93
N SER A 102 11.27 13.72 -5.79
CA SER A 102 11.52 12.78 -6.90
C SER A 102 10.49 12.96 -8.01
N ASP A 103 10.73 12.35 -9.15
CA ASP A 103 9.85 12.25 -10.32
C ASP A 103 8.77 11.15 -10.18
N ALA A 104 8.59 10.62 -8.97
CA ALA A 104 7.68 9.51 -8.72
C ALA A 104 6.19 9.92 -8.68
N GLN A 105 5.86 11.20 -8.88
CA GLN A 105 4.46 11.65 -8.89
C GLN A 105 3.65 10.93 -9.97
N GLY A 106 2.48 10.43 -9.58
CA GLY A 106 1.60 9.64 -10.44
C GLY A 106 1.87 8.13 -10.41
N LYS A 107 3.04 7.69 -9.97
CA LYS A 107 3.35 6.26 -9.84
C LYS A 107 2.47 5.61 -8.77
N GLU A 108 2.09 4.38 -9.00
CA GLU A 108 1.26 3.59 -8.10
C GLU A 108 1.79 2.15 -7.98
N GLN A 109 1.65 1.59 -6.78
CA GLN A 109 2.06 0.25 -6.46
C GLN A 109 1.04 -0.41 -5.53
N ASP A 110 0.72 -1.66 -5.81
CA ASP A 110 -0.11 -2.48 -4.94
C ASP A 110 0.77 -3.23 -3.95
N PHE A 111 0.32 -3.32 -2.71
CA PHE A 111 0.93 -4.13 -1.67
C PHE A 111 -0.14 -4.87 -0.87
N TYR A 112 0.27 -5.92 -0.18
CA TYR A 112 -0.62 -6.80 0.55
C TYR A 112 -0.58 -6.50 2.04
N ILE A 113 -1.74 -6.54 2.69
CA ILE A 113 -1.88 -6.45 4.15
C ILE A 113 -2.52 -7.75 4.62
N ARG A 114 -1.86 -8.45 5.54
CA ARG A 114 -2.39 -9.60 6.24
C ARG A 114 -2.95 -9.16 7.57
N TYR A 115 -4.26 -9.36 7.78
CA TYR A 115 -4.93 -8.87 8.98
C TYR A 115 -4.40 -9.58 10.23
N GLY A 116 -4.08 -8.80 11.26
CA GLY A 116 -3.45 -9.25 12.49
C GLY A 116 -1.91 -9.35 12.45
N PHE A 117 -1.30 -9.20 11.25
CA PHE A 117 0.17 -9.29 11.09
C PHE A 117 0.80 -8.02 10.52
N GLY A 118 0.10 -7.30 9.65
CA GLY A 118 0.63 -6.10 9.00
C GLY A 118 0.88 -6.29 7.49
N ILE A 119 1.86 -5.58 6.96
CA ILE A 119 2.24 -5.67 5.55
C ILE A 119 2.83 -7.05 5.26
N ASP A 120 2.38 -7.69 4.18
CA ASP A 120 2.91 -8.96 3.69
C ASP A 120 3.97 -8.66 2.62
N ASP A 121 5.20 -8.41 3.08
CA ASP A 121 6.32 -8.03 2.23
C ASP A 121 6.68 -9.15 1.24
N VAL A 122 6.64 -10.40 1.68
CA VAL A 122 7.00 -11.55 0.84
C VAL A 122 6.04 -11.65 -0.33
N ARG A 123 4.73 -11.59 -0.07
CA ARG A 123 3.72 -11.65 -1.13
C ARG A 123 3.79 -10.43 -2.05
N SER A 124 4.04 -9.26 -1.49
CA SER A 124 4.19 -8.01 -2.25
C SER A 124 5.41 -8.06 -3.18
N LEU A 125 6.51 -8.61 -2.69
CA LEU A 125 7.74 -8.81 -3.47
C LEU A 125 7.54 -9.83 -4.60
N ILE A 126 6.94 -11.00 -4.32
CA ILE A 126 6.66 -12.02 -5.34
C ILE A 126 5.79 -11.45 -6.46
N ASP A 127 4.75 -10.68 -6.12
CA ASP A 127 3.86 -10.07 -7.11
C ASP A 127 4.58 -9.00 -7.95
N LEU A 128 5.45 -8.22 -7.32
CA LEU A 128 6.29 -7.24 -8.01
C LEU A 128 7.28 -7.92 -8.96
N ALA A 129 8.01 -8.93 -8.47
CA ALA A 129 8.96 -9.71 -9.27
C ALA A 129 8.28 -10.41 -10.46
N ALA A 130 7.04 -10.89 -10.26
CA ALA A 130 6.26 -11.48 -11.35
C ALA A 130 5.86 -10.44 -12.41
N ARG A 131 5.50 -9.22 -12.02
CA ARG A 131 5.20 -8.12 -12.95
C ARG A 131 6.40 -7.68 -13.77
N HIS A 132 7.59 -7.74 -13.18
CA HIS A 132 8.84 -7.40 -13.86
C HIS A 132 9.45 -8.59 -14.64
N GLY A 133 8.81 -9.77 -14.61
CA GLY A 133 9.28 -10.95 -15.34
C GLY A 133 10.45 -11.68 -14.68
N ILE A 134 10.87 -11.26 -13.48
CA ILE A 134 11.91 -11.94 -12.68
C ILE A 134 11.39 -13.30 -12.23
N VAL A 135 10.17 -13.33 -11.68
CA VAL A 135 9.44 -14.57 -11.39
C VAL A 135 8.53 -14.87 -12.57
N LYS A 136 8.76 -15.98 -13.24
CA LYS A 136 7.92 -16.45 -14.35
C LYS A 136 6.64 -17.08 -13.80
N LYS A 137 5.48 -16.67 -14.35
CA LYS A 137 4.19 -17.24 -14.01
C LYS A 137 3.62 -18.02 -15.18
N SER A 138 3.43 -19.33 -14.99
CA SER A 138 2.84 -20.23 -15.98
C SER A 138 1.63 -20.93 -15.39
N GLY A 139 0.42 -20.50 -15.77
CA GLY A 139 -0.82 -20.95 -15.14
C GLY A 139 -0.82 -20.70 -13.63
N ALA A 140 -0.91 -21.77 -12.85
CA ALA A 140 -0.84 -21.72 -11.40
C ALA A 140 0.59 -21.76 -10.83
N TRP A 141 1.61 -21.92 -11.66
CA TRP A 141 2.99 -22.08 -11.23
C TRP A 141 3.73 -20.75 -11.19
N TYR A 142 4.51 -20.54 -10.13
CA TYR A 142 5.53 -19.52 -9.98
C TYR A 142 6.89 -20.19 -10.06
N ILE A 143 7.77 -19.63 -10.88
CA ILE A 143 9.09 -20.21 -11.20
C ILE A 143 10.11 -19.06 -11.18
N TRP A 144 11.18 -19.25 -10.45
CA TRP A 144 12.29 -18.30 -10.39
C TRP A 144 13.62 -19.06 -10.43
N GLU A 145 14.52 -18.61 -11.30
CA GLU A 145 15.89 -19.06 -11.35
C GLU A 145 16.73 -18.16 -10.47
N THR A 146 17.35 -18.71 -9.44
CA THR A 146 18.21 -17.95 -8.52
C THR A 146 19.47 -17.48 -9.24
N PRO A 147 20.20 -16.47 -8.73
CA PRO A 147 21.50 -16.07 -9.28
C PRO A 147 22.53 -17.20 -9.30
N ASP A 148 22.41 -18.18 -8.40
CA ASP A 148 23.29 -19.35 -8.31
C ASP A 148 22.91 -20.46 -9.30
N GLY A 149 21.81 -20.30 -10.05
CA GLY A 149 21.35 -21.26 -11.06
C GLY A 149 20.34 -22.30 -10.56
N ASP A 150 19.92 -22.21 -9.31
CA ASP A 150 18.89 -23.10 -8.76
C ASP A 150 17.48 -22.64 -9.17
N GLU A 151 16.55 -23.59 -9.35
CA GLU A 151 15.16 -23.30 -9.63
C GLU A 151 14.30 -23.38 -8.37
N VAL A 152 13.69 -22.25 -7.98
CA VAL A 152 12.61 -22.22 -6.98
C VAL A 152 11.27 -22.25 -7.69
N ARG A 153 10.43 -23.25 -7.37
CA ARG A 153 9.18 -23.50 -8.07
C ARG A 153 8.06 -23.89 -7.12
N GLY A 154 6.88 -23.26 -7.25
CA GLY A 154 5.70 -23.55 -6.41
C GLY A 154 4.39 -23.42 -7.15
N GLN A 155 3.44 -24.34 -6.89
CA GLN A 155 2.08 -24.24 -7.40
C GLN A 155 1.23 -23.36 -6.48
N GLY A 156 0.86 -22.19 -6.98
CA GLY A 156 0.24 -21.14 -6.19
C GLY A 156 1.25 -20.34 -5.36
N ILE A 157 0.85 -19.12 -5.00
CA ILE A 157 1.73 -18.17 -4.33
C ILE A 157 2.18 -18.64 -2.95
N GLU A 158 1.33 -19.34 -2.20
CA GLU A 158 1.66 -19.80 -0.85
C GLU A 158 2.72 -20.91 -0.85
N LYS A 159 2.64 -21.87 -1.80
CA LYS A 159 3.67 -22.92 -1.91
C LYS A 159 4.99 -22.35 -2.43
N PHE A 160 4.93 -21.39 -3.35
CA PHE A 160 6.12 -20.71 -3.83
C PHE A 160 6.78 -19.91 -2.71
N ARG A 161 5.99 -19.15 -1.96
CA ARG A 161 6.43 -18.42 -0.77
C ARG A 161 7.12 -19.32 0.24
N PHE A 162 6.48 -20.43 0.61
CA PHE A 162 7.07 -21.38 1.57
C PHE A 162 8.45 -21.85 1.11
N LYS A 163 8.59 -22.24 -0.17
CA LYS A 163 9.88 -22.68 -0.70
C LYS A 163 10.93 -21.56 -0.75
N LEU A 164 10.51 -20.34 -1.04
CA LEU A 164 11.37 -19.17 -1.07
C LEU A 164 11.91 -18.83 0.33
N GLU A 165 11.05 -18.93 1.36
CA GLU A 165 11.42 -18.71 2.75
C GLU A 165 12.28 -19.87 3.29
N ASP A 166 11.92 -21.13 3.00
CA ASP A 166 12.63 -22.34 3.46
C ASP A 166 14.04 -22.46 2.86
N SER A 167 14.20 -22.08 1.60
CA SER A 167 15.51 -22.08 0.93
C SER A 167 16.43 -20.91 1.32
N GLY A 168 15.93 -19.94 2.09
CA GLY A 168 16.69 -18.73 2.43
C GLY A 168 16.86 -17.73 1.28
N ASN A 169 16.25 -18.00 0.12
CA ASN A 169 16.41 -17.20 -1.11
C ASN A 169 15.55 -15.92 -1.13
N PHE A 170 14.84 -15.61 -0.05
CA PHE A 170 13.99 -14.43 0.01
C PHE A 170 14.79 -13.12 -0.13
N GLU A 171 15.95 -13.04 0.50
CA GLU A 171 16.81 -11.84 0.40
C GLU A 171 17.38 -11.68 -1.02
N ALA A 172 17.79 -12.79 -1.66
CA ALA A 172 18.30 -12.75 -3.04
C ALA A 172 17.24 -12.32 -4.08
N LEU A 173 15.95 -12.46 -3.78
CA LEU A 173 14.88 -11.97 -4.65
C LEU A 173 14.65 -10.44 -4.51
N LYS A 174 15.16 -9.81 -3.45
CA LYS A 174 15.07 -8.36 -3.24
C LYS A 174 16.08 -7.56 -4.04
N ASP A 175 17.24 -8.13 -4.30
CA ASP A 175 18.35 -7.52 -5.05
C ASP A 175 18.10 -7.59 -6.56
#